data_c14dd2e4f9e15e5573842c0991fd9dd3
#
_entry.id   c14dd2e4f9e15e5573842c0991fd9dd3
#
_cell.length_a   1.000
_cell.length_b   1.000
_cell.length_c   1.000
_cell.angle_alpha   90.00
_cell.angle_beta   90.00
_cell.angle_gamma   90.00
#
_symmetry.space_group_name_H-M   'P 1'
#
loop_
_entity.id
_entity.type
_entity.pdbx_description
1 polymer ?
#
loop_
_entity_poly.entity_id
_entity_poly.type
_entity_poly.pdbx_seq_one_letter_code
_entity_poly.pdbx_strand_id
1 'polypeptide(L)'
;MLAGVSSQIGVEMRYLMLSFLLLGAVTNTTLAQIGVYQTLDSFNAEVFTTSPDSETLWLNDDIRDQLSTILNRIYGQLRIRYWRSGERTAWVFNEIGKERPITNAIAVDGGKIVHVSILEYRESRGGEVKLESFRRQFVDAQLTEKDKLTKKINGITGATLSVKTLNRSAIAALKLHEIVMQNDRLENNEDEISLR
;
A
#
# COMPACT_ATOMS: atom_id res chain seq x y z
N MET A 1 50.46 -51.66 -28.69
CA MET A 1 49.01 -51.63 -28.49
C MET A 1 48.64 -50.62 -27.35
N LEU A 2 49.08 -49.36 -27.44
CA LEU A 2 48.88 -48.32 -26.38
C LEU A 2 48.57 -46.93 -26.95
N ALA A 3 48.18 -46.79 -28.23
CA ALA A 3 47.93 -45.49 -28.85
C ALA A 3 46.41 -45.06 -28.90
N GLY A 4 45.51 -45.95 -28.46
CA GLY A 4 44.07 -45.73 -28.62
C GLY A 4 43.35 -45.13 -27.39
N VAL A 5 43.95 -45.14 -26.22
CA VAL A 5 43.27 -44.73 -24.95
C VAL A 5 43.36 -43.20 -24.65
N SER A 6 44.41 -42.57 -25.15
CA SER A 6 44.64 -41.11 -24.90
C SER A 6 43.67 -40.18 -25.63
N SER A 7 43.09 -40.58 -26.78
CA SER A 7 42.19 -39.69 -27.56
C SER A 7 40.74 -39.69 -27.04
N GLN A 8 40.29 -40.74 -26.41
CA GLN A 8 38.95 -40.85 -25.87
C GLN A 8 38.74 -39.98 -24.61
N ILE A 9 39.76 -39.88 -23.75
CA ILE A 9 39.70 -39.10 -22.51
C ILE A 9 39.61 -37.59 -22.82
N GLY A 10 40.24 -37.12 -23.88
CA GLY A 10 40.20 -35.71 -24.31
C GLY A 10 38.84 -35.28 -24.85
N VAL A 11 38.07 -36.17 -25.46
CA VAL A 11 36.75 -35.90 -26.02
C VAL A 11 35.69 -35.84 -24.91
N GLU A 12 35.70 -36.78 -23.99
CA GLU A 12 34.79 -36.81 -22.83
C GLU A 12 34.95 -35.60 -21.90
N MET A 13 36.19 -35.15 -21.68
CA MET A 13 36.48 -33.98 -20.84
C MET A 13 36.04 -32.67 -21.51
N ARG A 14 36.01 -32.61 -22.84
CA ARG A 14 35.50 -31.43 -23.59
C ARG A 14 33.97 -31.33 -23.52
N TYR A 15 33.27 -32.46 -23.57
CA TYR A 15 31.80 -32.47 -23.40
C TYR A 15 31.38 -32.19 -21.96
N LEU A 16 32.12 -32.65 -20.97
CA LEU A 16 31.90 -32.29 -19.56
C LEU A 16 32.12 -30.81 -19.31
N MET A 17 33.14 -30.17 -19.90
CA MET A 17 33.34 -28.74 -19.80
C MET A 17 32.26 -27.91 -20.54
N LEU A 18 31.80 -28.37 -21.70
CA LEU A 18 30.73 -27.72 -22.46
C LEU A 18 29.37 -27.85 -21.76
N SER A 19 29.08 -28.97 -21.11
CA SER A 19 27.86 -29.15 -20.34
C SER A 19 27.84 -28.28 -19.06
N PHE A 20 29.00 -28.05 -18.45
CA PHE A 20 29.11 -27.15 -17.28
C PHE A 20 28.99 -25.68 -17.67
N LEU A 21 29.39 -25.28 -18.88
CA LEU A 21 29.26 -23.92 -19.39
C LEU A 21 27.79 -23.57 -19.76
N LEU A 22 26.99 -24.58 -20.14
CA LEU A 22 25.55 -24.38 -20.44
C LEU A 22 24.67 -24.29 -19.20
N LEU A 23 25.15 -24.78 -18.04
CA LEU A 23 24.37 -24.74 -16.78
C LEU A 23 24.53 -23.41 -16.03
N GLY A 24 25.46 -22.55 -16.48
CA GLY A 24 25.77 -21.25 -15.82
C GLY A 24 24.93 -20.06 -16.26
N ALA A 25 24.06 -20.22 -17.26
CA ALA A 25 23.18 -19.14 -17.71
C ALA A 25 21.75 -19.28 -17.15
N VAL A 26 21.63 -19.48 -15.84
CA VAL A 26 20.39 -19.12 -15.16
C VAL A 26 20.38 -17.59 -15.08
N THR A 27 19.89 -16.97 -16.13
CA THR A 27 19.48 -15.56 -16.07
C THR A 27 18.43 -15.48 -14.99
N ASN A 28 18.80 -14.95 -13.83
CA ASN A 28 17.86 -14.43 -12.85
C ASN A 28 17.09 -13.29 -13.52
N THR A 29 16.11 -13.61 -14.35
CA THR A 29 15.03 -12.69 -14.66
C THR A 29 14.29 -12.51 -13.35
N THR A 30 14.66 -11.50 -12.58
CA THR A 30 13.81 -10.92 -11.57
C THR A 30 12.56 -10.42 -12.29
N LEU A 31 11.60 -11.31 -12.51
CA LEU A 31 10.23 -10.94 -12.80
C LEU A 31 9.85 -10.01 -11.64
N ALA A 32 9.62 -8.74 -11.96
CA ALA A 32 9.00 -7.83 -11.00
C ALA A 32 7.73 -8.53 -10.55
N GLN A 33 7.76 -9.06 -9.33
CA GLN A 33 6.69 -9.91 -8.82
C GLN A 33 5.47 -9.03 -8.64
N ILE A 34 4.61 -8.99 -9.66
CA ILE A 34 3.27 -8.46 -9.56
C ILE A 34 2.58 -9.38 -8.57
N GLY A 35 2.34 -8.91 -7.34
CA GLY A 35 1.85 -9.81 -6.31
C GLY A 35 1.17 -9.12 -5.15
N VAL A 36 0.46 -9.96 -4.43
CA VAL A 36 -0.03 -9.66 -3.09
C VAL A 36 1.15 -9.72 -2.13
N TYR A 37 1.40 -8.65 -1.41
CA TYR A 37 2.50 -8.55 -0.43
C TYR A 37 2.00 -8.72 0.99
N GLN A 38 0.76 -8.32 1.24
CA GLN A 38 0.10 -8.47 2.52
C GLN A 38 -1.40 -8.65 2.30
N THR A 39 -2.04 -9.57 3.02
CA THR A 39 -3.49 -9.68 3.03
C THR A 39 -4.10 -8.61 3.94
N LEU A 40 -5.36 -8.28 3.72
CA LEU A 40 -6.08 -7.34 4.58
C LEU A 40 -6.20 -7.85 6.02
N ASP A 41 -6.43 -9.14 6.19
CA ASP A 41 -6.52 -9.77 7.51
C ASP A 41 -5.18 -9.67 8.26
N SER A 42 -4.05 -9.89 7.55
CA SER A 42 -2.72 -9.73 8.13
C SER A 42 -2.44 -8.26 8.50
N PHE A 43 -2.87 -7.32 7.67
CA PHE A 43 -2.77 -5.90 7.98
C PHE A 43 -3.61 -5.54 9.21
N ASN A 44 -4.86 -5.98 9.28
CA ASN A 44 -5.72 -5.73 10.43
C ASN A 44 -5.14 -6.33 11.71
N ALA A 45 -4.61 -7.55 11.67
CA ALA A 45 -3.95 -8.18 12.81
C ALA A 45 -2.68 -7.43 13.27
N GLU A 46 -2.01 -6.72 12.37
CA GLU A 46 -0.82 -5.91 12.70
C GLU A 46 -1.20 -4.59 13.36
N VAL A 47 -2.29 -3.94 12.91
CA VAL A 47 -2.62 -2.57 13.34
C VAL A 47 -3.65 -2.49 14.45
N PHE A 48 -4.45 -3.54 14.67
CA PHE A 48 -5.44 -3.59 15.73
C PHE A 48 -5.07 -4.58 16.82
N THR A 49 -5.28 -4.19 18.06
CA THR A 49 -5.04 -5.07 19.23
C THR A 49 -6.15 -6.12 19.38
N THR A 50 -7.36 -5.77 18.95
CA THR A 50 -8.56 -6.62 18.94
C THR A 50 -9.08 -6.70 17.51
N SER A 51 -9.86 -7.74 17.19
CA SER A 51 -10.48 -7.82 15.86
C SER A 51 -11.31 -6.56 15.59
N PRO A 52 -11.05 -5.82 14.51
CA PRO A 52 -11.80 -4.62 14.20
C PRO A 52 -13.16 -4.96 13.61
N ASP A 53 -14.15 -4.10 13.83
CA ASP A 53 -15.42 -4.14 13.14
C ASP A 53 -15.29 -3.59 11.72
N SER A 54 -16.06 -4.19 10.79
CA SER A 54 -16.15 -3.68 9.41
C SER A 54 -17.35 -2.76 9.30
N GLU A 55 -17.10 -1.49 9.06
CA GLU A 55 -18.10 -0.44 8.96
C GLU A 55 -18.21 0.15 7.57
N THR A 56 -19.25 0.92 7.31
CA THR A 56 -19.50 1.58 6.02
C THR A 56 -19.80 3.05 6.26
N LEU A 57 -18.98 3.93 5.69
CA LEU A 57 -19.26 5.35 5.62
C LEU A 57 -20.02 5.66 4.32
N TRP A 58 -21.21 6.25 4.44
CA TRP A 58 -21.97 6.78 3.32
C TRP A 58 -21.44 8.17 2.93
N LEU A 59 -21.23 8.36 1.65
CA LEU A 59 -20.59 9.55 1.10
C LEU A 59 -21.65 10.44 0.45
N ASN A 60 -21.88 11.60 1.02
CA ASN A 60 -22.65 12.65 0.38
C ASN A 60 -21.83 13.33 -0.75
N ASP A 61 -22.44 14.27 -1.47
CA ASP A 61 -21.80 14.93 -2.60
C ASP A 61 -20.55 15.71 -2.18
N ASP A 62 -20.60 16.40 -1.04
CA ASP A 62 -19.48 17.19 -0.53
C ASP A 62 -18.26 16.30 -0.20
N ILE A 63 -18.46 15.18 0.48
CA ILE A 63 -17.38 14.22 0.78
C ILE A 63 -16.79 13.65 -0.52
N ARG A 64 -17.64 13.33 -1.50
CA ARG A 64 -17.19 12.81 -2.80
C ARG A 64 -16.37 13.83 -3.59
N ASP A 65 -16.74 15.10 -3.55
CA ASP A 65 -16.02 16.20 -4.19
C ASP A 65 -14.66 16.44 -3.50
N GLN A 66 -14.62 16.39 -2.18
CA GLN A 66 -13.35 16.44 -1.43
C GLN A 66 -12.43 15.28 -1.80
N LEU A 67 -12.94 14.04 -1.81
CA LEU A 67 -12.18 12.86 -2.21
C LEU A 67 -11.71 12.94 -3.67
N SER A 68 -12.55 13.48 -4.56
CA SER A 68 -12.19 13.67 -5.97
C SER A 68 -11.02 14.64 -6.10
N THR A 69 -11.02 15.71 -5.34
CA THR A 69 -9.93 16.69 -5.29
C THR A 69 -8.65 16.07 -4.73
N ILE A 70 -8.73 15.38 -3.59
CA ILE A 70 -7.58 14.74 -2.93
C ILE A 70 -6.97 13.66 -3.83
N LEU A 71 -7.79 12.75 -4.35
CA LEU A 71 -7.35 11.61 -5.17
C LEU A 71 -7.04 12.03 -6.62
N ASN A 72 -7.39 13.27 -7.01
CA ASN A 72 -7.22 13.82 -8.36
C ASN A 72 -7.89 12.95 -9.44
N ARG A 73 -9.09 12.50 -9.16
CA ARG A 73 -9.98 11.76 -10.08
C ARG A 73 -11.41 11.86 -9.61
N ILE A 74 -12.39 11.63 -10.48
CA ILE A 74 -13.80 11.54 -10.09
C ILE A 74 -13.97 10.35 -9.12
N TYR A 75 -14.50 10.62 -7.93
CA TYR A 75 -14.83 9.59 -6.94
C TYR A 75 -16.33 9.29 -6.99
N GLY A 76 -16.71 8.30 -7.79
CA GLY A 76 -18.13 8.00 -8.06
C GLY A 76 -18.77 7.01 -7.08
N GLN A 77 -18.06 6.52 -6.06
CA GLN A 77 -18.61 5.59 -5.08
C GLN A 77 -19.52 6.33 -4.07
N LEU A 78 -20.65 5.69 -3.73
CA LEU A 78 -21.59 6.25 -2.75
C LEU A 78 -21.27 5.85 -1.31
N ARG A 79 -20.36 4.91 -1.14
CA ARG A 79 -19.96 4.40 0.17
C ARG A 79 -18.53 3.91 0.13
N ILE A 80 -17.85 3.93 1.29
CA ILE A 80 -16.54 3.33 1.48
C ILE A 80 -16.57 2.45 2.73
N ARG A 81 -15.98 1.27 2.63
CA ARG A 81 -15.81 0.36 3.75
C ARG A 81 -14.53 0.71 4.49
N TYR A 82 -14.56 0.63 5.81
CA TYR A 82 -13.41 0.78 6.67
C TYR A 82 -13.47 -0.20 7.83
N TRP A 83 -12.38 -0.34 8.54
CA TRP A 83 -12.26 -1.19 9.74
C TRP A 83 -11.99 -0.30 10.93
N ARG A 84 -12.61 -0.63 12.06
CA ARG A 84 -12.57 0.21 13.25
C ARG A 84 -12.43 -0.61 14.53
N SER A 85 -11.64 -0.09 15.48
CA SER A 85 -11.63 -0.51 16.88
C SER A 85 -11.35 0.71 17.75
N GLY A 86 -12.34 1.16 18.53
CA GLY A 86 -12.29 2.43 19.24
C GLY A 86 -12.16 3.62 18.30
N GLU A 87 -11.19 4.47 18.53
CA GLU A 87 -10.90 5.63 17.66
C GLU A 87 -10.02 5.26 16.45
N ARG A 88 -9.38 4.09 16.46
CA ARG A 88 -8.52 3.67 15.35
C ARG A 88 -9.35 3.20 14.18
N THR A 89 -9.03 3.72 12.99
CA THR A 89 -9.65 3.34 11.71
C THR A 89 -8.61 2.86 10.71
N ALA A 90 -9.00 1.97 9.81
CA ALA A 90 -8.16 1.49 8.72
C ALA A 90 -8.91 1.59 7.39
N TRP A 91 -8.24 2.09 6.38
CA TRP A 91 -8.77 2.44 5.07
C TRP A 91 -7.98 1.74 3.97
N VAL A 92 -8.67 1.20 2.99
CA VAL A 92 -8.04 0.55 1.82
C VAL A 92 -8.36 1.34 0.56
N PHE A 93 -7.30 1.70 -0.16
CA PHE A 93 -7.39 2.40 -1.44
C PHE A 93 -6.79 1.55 -2.55
N ASN A 94 -7.42 1.61 -3.72
CA ASN A 94 -6.94 0.98 -4.93
C ASN A 94 -6.77 2.06 -6.00
N GLU A 95 -5.63 2.74 -5.97
CA GLU A 95 -5.36 3.93 -6.76
C GLU A 95 -4.28 3.68 -7.83
N ILE A 96 -4.47 4.26 -9.00
CA ILE A 96 -3.51 4.09 -10.10
C ILE A 96 -2.20 4.81 -9.77
N GLY A 97 -1.10 4.07 -9.87
CA GLY A 97 0.25 4.60 -9.81
C GLY A 97 0.61 5.30 -11.13
N LYS A 98 1.39 4.63 -11.97
CA LYS A 98 1.68 5.10 -13.34
C LYS A 98 0.74 4.45 -14.37
N GLU A 99 0.63 3.14 -14.37
CA GLU A 99 -0.10 2.35 -15.38
C GLU A 99 -1.10 1.38 -14.73
N ARG A 100 -0.80 0.95 -13.51
CA ARG A 100 -1.57 -0.08 -12.81
C ARG A 100 -1.93 0.35 -11.40
N PRO A 101 -2.98 -0.23 -10.82
CA PRO A 101 -3.39 0.11 -9.47
C PRO A 101 -2.41 -0.41 -8.42
N ILE A 102 -2.23 0.41 -7.37
CA ILE A 102 -1.54 0.09 -6.13
C ILE A 102 -2.61 -0.01 -5.07
N THR A 103 -2.80 -1.20 -4.49
CA THR A 103 -3.69 -1.39 -3.35
C THR A 103 -2.89 -1.13 -2.07
N ASN A 104 -3.28 -0.11 -1.33
CA ASN A 104 -2.62 0.28 -0.09
C ASN A 104 -3.63 0.36 1.05
N ALA A 105 -3.16 0.11 2.27
CA ALA A 105 -3.94 0.21 3.49
C ALA A 105 -3.27 1.20 4.45
N ILE A 106 -4.09 2.02 5.10
CA ILE A 106 -3.63 3.09 5.98
C ILE A 106 -4.44 3.05 7.26
N ALA A 107 -3.76 2.92 8.40
CA ALA A 107 -4.37 3.02 9.72
C ALA A 107 -4.13 4.41 10.31
N VAL A 108 -5.20 4.97 10.86
CA VAL A 108 -5.23 6.29 11.50
C VAL A 108 -5.76 6.14 12.92
N ASP A 109 -5.13 6.83 13.87
CA ASP A 109 -5.51 6.85 15.29
C ASP A 109 -5.28 8.25 15.84
N GLY A 110 -6.28 8.82 16.52
CA GLY A 110 -6.20 10.17 17.07
C GLY A 110 -5.81 11.24 16.04
N GLY A 111 -6.27 11.11 14.79
CA GLY A 111 -5.95 12.03 13.70
C GLY A 111 -4.52 11.90 13.14
N LYS A 112 -3.78 10.86 13.50
CA LYS A 112 -2.41 10.59 13.03
C LYS A 112 -2.35 9.27 12.28
N ILE A 113 -1.56 9.21 11.23
CA ILE A 113 -1.23 7.93 10.59
C ILE A 113 -0.36 7.11 11.52
N VAL A 114 -0.80 5.90 11.85
CA VAL A 114 -0.03 4.96 12.68
C VAL A 114 0.63 3.86 11.85
N HIS A 115 0.07 3.52 10.70
CA HIS A 115 0.66 2.52 9.81
C HIS A 115 0.24 2.73 8.34
N VAL A 116 1.15 2.40 7.43
CA VAL A 116 0.90 2.36 5.99
C VAL A 116 1.44 1.06 5.43
N SER A 117 0.64 0.33 4.66
CA SER A 117 1.06 -0.89 3.98
C SER A 117 0.67 -0.90 2.50
N ILE A 118 1.45 -1.62 1.71
CA ILE A 118 1.10 -1.97 0.33
C ILE A 118 0.57 -3.40 0.35
N LEU A 119 -0.73 -3.56 0.10
CA LEU A 119 -1.36 -4.88 0.03
C LEU A 119 -1.05 -5.55 -1.30
N GLU A 120 -1.20 -4.81 -2.40
CA GLU A 120 -0.88 -5.30 -3.73
C GLU A 120 -0.16 -4.25 -4.56
N TYR A 121 0.85 -4.68 -5.28
CA TYR A 121 1.63 -3.83 -6.18
C TYR A 121 1.69 -4.44 -7.57
N ARG A 122 1.15 -3.75 -8.55
CA ARG A 122 0.99 -4.26 -9.92
C ARG A 122 1.85 -3.50 -10.94
N GLU A 123 2.56 -2.45 -10.49
CA GLU A 123 3.47 -1.69 -11.33
C GLU A 123 4.79 -2.44 -11.57
N SER A 124 5.38 -2.23 -12.74
CA SER A 124 6.68 -2.82 -13.11
C SER A 124 7.88 -2.10 -12.50
N ARG A 125 7.71 -0.86 -12.02
CA ARG A 125 8.76 -0.02 -11.45
C ARG A 125 8.25 0.73 -10.23
N GLY A 126 9.19 1.24 -9.41
CA GLY A 126 8.85 2.02 -8.22
C GLY A 126 8.43 1.16 -7.03
N GLY A 127 8.82 -0.09 -7.02
CA GLY A 127 8.53 -1.04 -5.94
C GLY A 127 9.12 -0.66 -4.58
N GLU A 128 10.01 0.31 -4.55
CA GLU A 128 10.63 0.84 -3.34
C GLU A 128 9.62 1.45 -2.37
N VAL A 129 8.43 1.85 -2.85
CA VAL A 129 7.33 2.29 -1.98
C VAL A 129 6.84 1.19 -1.03
N LYS A 130 7.15 -0.08 -1.32
CA LYS A 130 6.86 -1.23 -0.44
C LYS A 130 7.82 -1.33 0.74
N LEU A 131 9.00 -0.72 0.64
CA LEU A 131 10.00 -0.77 1.71
C LEU A 131 9.45 -0.09 2.98
N GLU A 132 9.63 -0.74 4.11
CA GLU A 132 9.22 -0.22 5.40
C GLU A 132 9.87 1.14 5.69
N SER A 133 11.14 1.31 5.33
CA SER A 133 11.88 2.58 5.48
C SER A 133 11.20 3.75 4.73
N PHE A 134 10.58 3.49 3.58
CA PHE A 134 9.79 4.50 2.87
C PHE A 134 8.45 4.75 3.56
N ARG A 135 7.70 3.69 3.90
CA ARG A 135 6.37 3.79 4.50
C ARG A 135 6.38 4.44 5.89
N ARG A 136 7.44 4.24 6.67
CA ARG A 136 7.63 4.88 7.98
C ARG A 136 7.64 6.41 7.94
N GLN A 137 7.91 7.03 6.79
CA GLN A 137 7.85 8.49 6.67
C GLN A 137 6.45 9.05 6.93
N PHE A 138 5.41 8.25 6.67
CA PHE A 138 4.01 8.64 6.89
C PHE A 138 3.58 8.56 8.35
N VAL A 139 4.25 7.76 9.18
CA VAL A 139 3.88 7.59 10.60
C VAL A 139 3.92 8.94 11.32
N ASP A 140 2.92 9.22 12.16
CA ASP A 140 2.65 10.50 12.85
C ASP A 140 2.30 11.68 11.93
N ALA A 141 2.15 11.48 10.62
CA ALA A 141 1.63 12.53 9.77
C ALA A 141 0.16 12.80 10.09
N GLN A 142 -0.21 14.08 10.06
CA GLN A 142 -1.56 14.61 10.28
C GLN A 142 -1.96 15.47 9.09
N LEU A 143 -3.21 15.94 9.05
CA LEU A 143 -3.62 16.99 8.13
C LEU A 143 -3.27 18.37 8.68
N THR A 144 -2.87 19.25 7.77
CA THR A 144 -2.88 20.69 7.98
C THR A 144 -4.26 21.24 7.64
N GLU A 145 -4.56 22.49 8.02
CA GLU A 145 -5.79 23.21 7.63
C GLU A 145 -6.03 23.29 6.11
N LYS A 146 -5.00 23.03 5.31
CA LYS A 146 -5.06 23.05 3.84
C LYS A 146 -5.09 21.64 3.23
N ASP A 147 -5.53 20.65 3.98
CA ASP A 147 -5.59 19.24 3.58
C ASP A 147 -4.26 18.73 2.98
N LYS A 148 -3.14 19.06 3.63
CA LYS A 148 -1.81 18.54 3.28
C LYS A 148 -1.25 17.77 4.47
N LEU A 149 -0.32 16.84 4.20
CA LEU A 149 0.41 16.17 5.28
C LEU A 149 1.31 17.17 6.01
N THR A 150 1.34 17.08 7.34
CA THR A 150 2.27 17.85 8.19
C THR A 150 3.72 17.47 7.99
N LYS A 151 3.97 16.26 7.45
CA LYS A 151 5.30 15.74 7.13
C LYS A 151 5.59 15.81 5.64
N LYS A 152 6.81 16.19 5.29
CA LYS A 152 7.31 16.07 3.92
C LYS A 152 7.76 14.63 3.67
N ILE A 153 7.14 13.97 2.70
CA ILE A 153 7.53 12.63 2.27
C ILE A 153 8.58 12.76 1.17
N ASN A 154 9.75 12.17 1.40
CA ASN A 154 10.82 12.15 0.41
C ASN A 154 10.42 11.26 -0.77
N GLY A 155 10.70 11.74 -1.97
CA GLY A 155 10.44 11.01 -3.20
C GLY A 155 11.41 9.84 -3.40
N ILE A 156 11.06 8.98 -4.34
CA ILE A 156 11.89 7.89 -4.84
C ILE A 156 12.19 8.19 -6.31
N THR A 157 13.47 8.18 -6.68
CA THR A 157 13.87 8.39 -8.07
C THR A 157 13.28 7.30 -8.96
N GLY A 158 12.56 7.71 -10.00
CA GLY A 158 11.85 6.78 -10.90
C GLY A 158 10.49 6.29 -10.41
N ALA A 159 10.06 6.63 -9.17
CA ALA A 159 8.78 6.22 -8.58
C ALA A 159 7.86 7.40 -8.20
N THR A 160 8.01 8.55 -8.81
CA THR A 160 7.28 9.78 -8.46
C THR A 160 5.76 9.61 -8.43
N LEU A 161 5.20 8.85 -9.38
CA LEU A 161 3.75 8.64 -9.44
C LEU A 161 3.27 7.72 -8.32
N SER A 162 3.99 6.65 -8.00
CA SER A 162 3.67 5.77 -6.86
C SER A 162 3.71 6.53 -5.53
N VAL A 163 4.71 7.39 -5.33
CA VAL A 163 4.82 8.26 -4.15
C VAL A 163 3.63 9.24 -4.08
N LYS A 164 3.26 9.87 -5.19
CA LYS A 164 2.09 10.77 -5.24
C LYS A 164 0.79 10.03 -4.92
N THR A 165 0.64 8.80 -5.41
CA THR A 165 -0.52 7.95 -5.12
C THR A 165 -0.63 7.65 -3.63
N LEU A 166 0.45 7.23 -2.97
CA LEU A 166 0.43 6.99 -1.53
C LEU A 166 0.15 8.27 -0.73
N ASN A 167 0.72 9.40 -1.12
CA ASN A 167 0.45 10.68 -0.47
C ASN A 167 -1.05 11.05 -0.52
N ARG A 168 -1.70 10.86 -1.68
CA ARG A 168 -3.13 11.11 -1.84
C ARG A 168 -3.97 10.16 -1.00
N SER A 169 -3.65 8.87 -1.01
CA SER A 169 -4.32 7.88 -0.16
C SER A 169 -4.17 8.23 1.32
N ALA A 170 -2.99 8.68 1.75
CA ALA A 170 -2.73 9.10 3.13
C ALA A 170 -3.57 10.30 3.54
N ILE A 171 -3.67 11.32 2.68
CA ILE A 171 -4.54 12.48 2.92
C ILE A 171 -6.01 12.05 2.96
N ALA A 172 -6.44 11.19 2.02
CA ALA A 172 -7.82 10.69 1.99
C ALA A 172 -8.18 9.88 3.26
N ALA A 173 -7.27 9.03 3.75
CA ALA A 173 -7.48 8.27 4.98
C ALA A 173 -7.66 9.16 6.20
N LEU A 174 -6.80 10.18 6.35
CA LEU A 174 -6.90 11.15 7.44
C LEU A 174 -8.20 11.95 7.36
N LYS A 175 -8.61 12.36 6.16
CA LYS A 175 -9.85 13.11 5.96
C LYS A 175 -11.08 12.27 6.27
N LEU A 176 -11.13 11.04 5.82
CA LEU A 176 -12.21 10.11 6.12
C LEU A 176 -12.28 9.78 7.62
N HIS A 177 -11.13 9.60 8.27
CA HIS A 177 -11.06 9.43 9.72
C HIS A 177 -11.66 10.64 10.46
N GLU A 178 -11.28 11.86 10.08
CA GLU A 178 -11.81 13.09 10.64
C GLU A 178 -13.35 13.15 10.53
N ILE A 179 -13.90 12.81 9.36
CA ILE A 179 -15.34 12.76 9.11
C ILE A 179 -16.04 11.75 10.00
N VAL A 180 -15.50 10.53 10.14
CA VAL A 180 -16.06 9.49 11.02
C VAL A 180 -16.07 9.98 12.47
N MET A 181 -14.95 10.50 12.97
CA MET A 181 -14.86 11.02 14.33
C MET A 181 -15.78 12.22 14.59
N GLN A 182 -16.07 13.01 13.56
CA GLN A 182 -17.00 14.12 13.62
C GLN A 182 -18.46 13.65 13.71
N ASN A 183 -18.84 12.66 12.90
CA ASN A 183 -20.18 12.06 12.92
C ASN A 183 -20.49 11.46 14.29
N ASP A 184 -19.56 10.69 14.87
CA ASP A 184 -19.73 10.11 16.21
C ASP A 184 -19.99 11.17 17.29
N ARG A 185 -19.30 12.31 17.22
CA ARG A 185 -19.51 13.40 18.19
C ARG A 185 -20.88 14.04 18.04
N LEU A 186 -21.38 14.15 16.81
CA LEU A 186 -22.70 14.69 16.54
C LEU A 186 -23.80 13.76 17.05
N GLU A 187 -23.72 12.45 16.77
CA GLU A 187 -24.65 11.43 17.25
C GLU A 187 -24.69 11.39 18.78
N ASN A 188 -23.54 11.36 19.45
CA ASN A 188 -23.46 11.36 20.91
C ASN A 188 -24.08 12.62 21.54
N ASN A 189 -23.94 13.81 20.91
CA ASN A 189 -24.52 15.05 21.39
C ASN A 189 -26.06 15.07 21.24
N GLU A 190 -26.60 14.51 20.16
CA GLU A 190 -28.06 14.41 19.93
C GLU A 190 -28.71 13.48 20.95
N ASP A 191 -28.08 12.35 21.27
CA ASP A 191 -28.54 11.42 22.28
C ASP A 191 -28.57 12.06 23.69
N GLU A 192 -27.56 12.83 24.04
CA GLU A 192 -27.50 13.54 25.33
C GLU A 192 -28.60 14.62 25.46
N ILE A 193 -28.91 15.31 24.36
CA ILE A 193 -29.98 16.31 24.33
C ILE A 193 -31.38 15.65 24.43
N SER A 194 -31.57 14.49 23.81
CA SER A 194 -32.85 13.78 23.81
C SER A 194 -33.21 13.14 25.15
N LEU A 195 -32.24 12.95 26.03
CA LEU A 195 -32.39 12.36 27.38
C LEU A 195 -32.66 13.40 28.47
N ARG A 196 -32.65 14.69 28.14
CA ARG A 196 -32.95 15.84 29.06
C ARG A 196 -34.34 16.36 28.85
#